data_1715107eb077a313690e242a08ada19d
#
_entry.id   1715107eb077a313690e242a08ada19d
#
_cell.length_a   1.000
_cell.length_b   1.000
_cell.length_c   1.000
_cell.angle_alpha   90.00
_cell.angle_beta   90.00
_cell.angle_gamma   90.00
#
_symmetry.space_group_name_H-M   'P 1'
#
loop_
_entity.id
_entity.type
_entity.pdbx_description
1 polymer ?
#
loop_
_entity_poly.entity_id
_entity_poly.type
_entity_poly.pdbx_seq_one_letter_code
_entity_poly.pdbx_strand_id
1 'polypeptide(L)'
;MYNDKSTLIKGLVTIAIPIYNAEEYLAFAIQSVINQTFKNWELLLMEDGSTDSSCAIAEEFAQKDSRIAVLKDGENKGLVYRLNQSIALARGELYARMDADDIMYVTRIKEQVEFMESHPEIDVCGTSIMTIDDNNNIIGSGYGNGRVTEFYHPTIMGKTAWFKSNPYADWAVRAEDTELWLRTMHKSNFYCIGRPLFFYREFGVTSFRKYMLTQKTMIKVGRRYKQYNKSFSWYLILAFKTYSKMIMSVILAVFCKLEVLVTMRKRAFIPGELQLTK
;
A
#
# COMPACT_ATOMS: atom_id res chain seq x y z
N MET A 1 -25.46 12.40 0.63
CA MET A 1 -25.67 12.64 -0.81
C MET A 1 -24.37 13.24 -1.37
N TYR A 2 -23.47 12.41 -1.88
CA TYR A 2 -22.33 12.84 -2.67
C TYR A 2 -22.55 12.25 -4.06
N ASN A 3 -23.40 12.91 -4.82
CA ASN A 3 -23.61 12.62 -6.22
C ASN A 3 -23.11 13.85 -6.97
N ASP A 4 -21.79 13.88 -7.24
CA ASP A 4 -21.29 14.76 -8.27
C ASP A 4 -20.20 14.00 -9.03
N LYS A 5 -20.37 13.92 -10.35
CA LYS A 5 -19.29 13.56 -11.28
C LYS A 5 -18.30 14.75 -11.30
N SER A 6 -17.65 15.00 -10.14
CA SER A 6 -16.67 16.05 -10.05
C SER A 6 -15.54 15.71 -11.02
N THR A 7 -15.35 16.59 -11.97
CA THR A 7 -14.22 16.55 -12.90
C THR A 7 -12.94 16.50 -12.09
N LEU A 8 -12.10 15.49 -12.32
CA LEU A 8 -10.81 15.37 -11.65
C LEU A 8 -9.97 16.63 -11.88
N ILE A 9 -9.31 17.11 -10.85
CA ILE A 9 -8.50 18.32 -10.90
C ILE A 9 -7.15 17.97 -11.51
N LYS A 10 -6.87 18.51 -12.69
CA LYS A 10 -5.62 18.28 -13.42
C LYS A 10 -4.42 18.75 -12.61
N GLY A 11 -3.38 17.92 -12.60
CA GLY A 11 -2.13 18.18 -11.89
C GLY A 11 -2.22 18.05 -10.36
N LEU A 12 -3.40 17.81 -9.78
CA LEU A 12 -3.55 17.51 -8.35
C LEU A 12 -3.28 16.03 -8.09
N VAL A 13 -2.58 15.71 -7.01
CA VAL A 13 -2.39 14.35 -6.50
C VAL A 13 -3.22 14.17 -5.23
N THR A 14 -4.14 13.21 -5.20
CA THR A 14 -4.76 12.75 -3.96
C THR A 14 -3.88 11.68 -3.33
N ILE A 15 -3.43 11.91 -2.10
CA ILE A 15 -2.68 10.93 -1.30
C ILE A 15 -3.64 10.38 -0.24
N ALA A 16 -3.69 9.06 -0.04
CA ALA A 16 -4.53 8.45 0.97
C ALA A 16 -3.71 7.61 1.95
N ILE A 17 -3.99 7.79 3.25
CA ILE A 17 -3.42 7.01 4.35
C ILE A 17 -4.58 6.38 5.14
N PRO A 18 -4.83 5.08 5.00
CA PRO A 18 -5.71 4.34 5.92
C PRO A 18 -5.07 4.26 7.30
N ILE A 19 -5.85 4.55 8.36
CA ILE A 19 -5.35 4.64 9.74
C ILE A 19 -6.15 3.67 10.60
N TYR A 20 -5.44 2.81 11.34
CA TYR A 20 -6.01 2.00 12.41
C TYR A 20 -4.94 1.63 13.42
N ASN A 21 -5.02 2.19 14.63
CA ASN A 21 -4.07 1.97 15.73
C ASN A 21 -2.61 2.13 15.29
N ALA A 22 -2.24 3.34 14.89
CA ALA A 22 -0.94 3.70 14.33
C ALA A 22 -0.28 4.88 15.07
N GLU A 23 -0.66 5.17 16.33
CA GLU A 23 -0.22 6.35 17.08
C GLU A 23 1.30 6.52 17.11
N GLU A 24 2.05 5.42 17.10
CA GLU A 24 3.51 5.41 17.21
C GLU A 24 4.20 6.00 15.95
N TYR A 25 3.62 5.77 14.76
CA TYR A 25 4.28 6.11 13.49
C TYR A 25 3.54 7.13 12.63
N LEU A 26 2.25 7.35 12.91
CA LEU A 26 1.37 8.18 12.08
C LEU A 26 1.90 9.60 11.87
N ALA A 27 2.47 10.21 12.93
CA ALA A 27 3.03 11.56 12.83
C ALA A 27 4.19 11.62 11.81
N PHE A 28 5.07 10.62 11.77
CA PHE A 28 6.17 10.54 10.79
C PHE A 28 5.62 10.35 9.37
N ALA A 29 4.60 9.51 9.23
CA ALA A 29 3.94 9.27 7.95
C ALA A 29 3.35 10.57 7.36
N ILE A 30 2.54 11.30 8.15
CA ILE A 30 1.92 12.56 7.72
C ILE A 30 3.00 13.62 7.44
N GLN A 31 4.00 13.74 8.32
CA GLN A 31 5.09 14.71 8.13
C GLN A 31 5.87 14.46 6.84
N SER A 32 6.05 13.18 6.45
CA SER A 32 6.72 12.83 5.19
C SER A 32 5.95 13.27 3.95
N VAL A 33 4.60 13.35 4.03
CA VAL A 33 3.75 13.92 2.98
C VAL A 33 3.88 15.44 2.93
N ILE A 34 3.85 16.11 4.07
CA ILE A 34 4.00 17.57 4.17
C ILE A 34 5.35 18.02 3.59
N ASN A 35 6.39 17.24 3.84
CA ASN A 35 7.75 17.51 3.39
C ASN A 35 7.98 17.25 1.88
N GLN A 36 7.01 16.69 1.15
CA GLN A 36 7.17 16.45 -0.28
C GLN A 36 7.56 17.73 -1.05
N THR A 37 8.49 17.60 -1.99
CA THR A 37 8.90 18.70 -2.87
C THR A 37 7.80 19.11 -3.85
N PHE A 38 6.96 18.17 -4.28
CA PHE A 38 5.74 18.45 -5.03
C PHE A 38 4.67 19.02 -4.09
N LYS A 39 4.05 20.17 -4.42
CA LYS A 39 3.18 20.89 -3.49
C LYS A 39 1.69 20.82 -3.80
N ASN A 40 1.32 20.44 -5.03
CA ASN A 40 -0.09 20.36 -5.45
C ASN A 40 -0.73 19.00 -5.10
N TRP A 41 -0.90 18.75 -3.82
CA TRP A 41 -1.52 17.53 -3.30
C TRP A 41 -2.61 17.83 -2.28
N GLU A 42 -3.53 16.89 -2.13
CA GLU A 42 -4.43 16.75 -0.99
C GLU A 42 -4.13 15.43 -0.27
N LEU A 43 -4.33 15.40 1.05
CA LEU A 43 -4.14 14.20 1.88
C LEU A 43 -5.45 13.79 2.52
N LEU A 44 -5.89 12.57 2.26
CA LEU A 44 -7.05 11.95 2.88
C LEU A 44 -6.58 10.97 3.97
N LEU A 45 -6.79 11.32 5.23
CA LEU A 45 -6.55 10.48 6.38
C LEU A 45 -7.81 9.67 6.68
N MET A 46 -7.80 8.38 6.33
CA MET A 46 -8.96 7.48 6.38
C MET A 46 -8.97 6.75 7.72
N GLU A 47 -9.55 7.35 8.74
CA GLU A 47 -9.61 6.83 10.10
C GLU A 47 -10.61 5.66 10.19
N ASP A 48 -10.15 4.49 10.67
CA ASP A 48 -10.91 3.22 10.66
C ASP A 48 -11.29 2.74 12.07
N GLY A 49 -11.74 3.66 12.94
CA GLY A 49 -12.20 3.34 14.29
C GLY A 49 -11.06 2.97 15.24
N SER A 50 -9.96 3.74 15.23
CA SER A 50 -8.82 3.54 16.14
C SER A 50 -9.23 3.72 17.60
N THR A 51 -8.59 2.95 18.48
CA THR A 51 -8.79 2.99 19.94
C THR A 51 -7.64 3.64 20.69
N ASP A 52 -6.58 4.01 19.96
CA ASP A 52 -5.39 4.71 20.45
C ASP A 52 -5.46 6.22 20.08
N SER A 53 -4.34 6.94 20.20
CA SER A 53 -4.27 8.38 19.90
C SER A 53 -4.26 8.73 18.40
N SER A 54 -4.37 7.76 17.49
CA SER A 54 -4.24 7.98 16.05
C SER A 54 -5.21 9.04 15.51
N CYS A 55 -6.48 8.99 15.95
CA CYS A 55 -7.49 9.96 15.52
C CYS A 55 -7.13 11.39 15.95
N ALA A 56 -6.69 11.57 17.20
CA ALA A 56 -6.28 12.89 17.71
C ALA A 56 -5.05 13.43 16.97
N ILE A 57 -4.06 12.60 16.68
CA ILE A 57 -2.88 12.97 15.88
C ILE A 57 -3.31 13.43 14.48
N ALA A 58 -4.17 12.66 13.81
CA ALA A 58 -4.66 13.01 12.47
C ALA A 58 -5.38 14.38 12.46
N GLU A 59 -6.24 14.63 13.44
CA GLU A 59 -6.98 15.90 13.59
C GLU A 59 -6.06 17.08 13.85
N GLU A 60 -5.03 16.90 14.66
CA GLU A 60 -4.03 17.95 14.92
C GLU A 60 -3.33 18.41 13.63
N PHE A 61 -2.93 17.47 12.78
CA PHE A 61 -2.33 17.82 11.48
C PHE A 61 -3.33 18.50 10.53
N ALA A 62 -4.58 18.03 10.48
CA ALA A 62 -5.62 18.63 9.65
C ALA A 62 -5.98 20.06 10.08
N GLN A 63 -5.87 20.39 11.37
CA GLN A 63 -6.06 21.77 11.85
C GLN A 63 -4.93 22.72 11.39
N LYS A 64 -3.74 22.18 11.14
CA LYS A 64 -2.54 22.96 10.76
C LYS A 64 -2.36 23.14 9.26
N ASP A 65 -2.89 22.23 8.45
CA ASP A 65 -2.76 22.24 6.98
C ASP A 65 -4.10 21.96 6.31
N SER A 66 -4.65 22.93 5.62
CA SER A 66 -5.96 22.85 4.94
C SER A 66 -6.01 21.85 3.79
N ARG A 67 -4.86 21.32 3.34
CA ARG A 67 -4.79 20.28 2.33
C ARG A 67 -5.05 18.88 2.92
N ILE A 68 -5.11 18.74 4.25
CA ILE A 68 -5.31 17.49 4.98
C ILE A 68 -6.76 17.41 5.43
N ALA A 69 -7.41 16.30 5.12
CA ALA A 69 -8.77 16.00 5.57
C ALA A 69 -8.81 14.67 6.32
N VAL A 70 -9.41 14.65 7.50
CA VAL A 70 -9.69 13.42 8.27
C VAL A 70 -11.09 12.94 7.95
N LEU A 71 -11.19 11.69 7.51
CA LEU A 71 -12.46 11.03 7.22
C LEU A 71 -12.67 9.91 8.23
N LYS A 72 -13.67 10.09 9.11
CA LYS A 72 -13.99 9.17 10.19
C LYS A 72 -15.49 8.97 10.31
N ASP A 73 -15.91 7.80 10.73
CA ASP A 73 -17.30 7.47 11.05
C ASP A 73 -17.42 6.70 12.38
N GLY A 74 -16.29 6.48 13.06
CA GLY A 74 -16.23 5.78 14.35
C GLY A 74 -16.32 4.26 14.25
N GLU A 75 -16.32 3.70 13.03
CA GLU A 75 -16.44 2.26 12.79
C GLU A 75 -15.19 1.68 12.18
N ASN A 76 -14.80 0.47 12.60
CA ASN A 76 -13.75 -0.31 11.93
C ASN A 76 -14.37 -1.12 10.78
N LYS A 77 -14.21 -0.61 9.55
CA LYS A 77 -14.71 -1.24 8.31
C LYS A 77 -13.62 -1.98 7.54
N GLY A 78 -12.37 -1.84 7.95
CA GLY A 78 -11.20 -2.51 7.39
C GLY A 78 -10.58 -1.80 6.21
N LEU A 79 -9.33 -2.19 5.93
CA LEU A 79 -8.46 -1.56 4.94
C LEU A 79 -9.12 -1.43 3.56
N VAL A 80 -9.73 -2.51 3.04
CA VAL A 80 -10.33 -2.52 1.69
C VAL A 80 -11.44 -1.48 1.56
N TYR A 81 -12.29 -1.36 2.58
CA TYR A 81 -13.34 -0.33 2.61
C TYR A 81 -12.73 1.08 2.57
N ARG A 82 -11.71 1.36 3.40
CA ARG A 82 -11.09 2.68 3.47
C ARG A 82 -10.35 3.04 2.18
N LEU A 83 -9.69 2.07 1.53
CA LEU A 83 -9.08 2.27 0.22
C LEU A 83 -10.13 2.63 -0.84
N ASN A 84 -11.22 1.87 -0.95
CA ASN A 84 -12.29 2.17 -1.89
C ASN A 84 -12.97 3.51 -1.60
N GLN A 85 -13.17 3.84 -0.32
CA GLN A 85 -13.73 5.12 0.10
C GLN A 85 -12.81 6.29 -0.30
N SER A 86 -11.49 6.18 -0.07
CA SER A 86 -10.54 7.23 -0.44
C SER A 86 -10.46 7.43 -1.95
N ILE A 87 -10.50 6.34 -2.74
CA ILE A 87 -10.56 6.40 -4.21
C ILE A 87 -11.83 7.11 -4.69
N ALA A 88 -12.98 6.81 -4.08
CA ALA A 88 -14.24 7.46 -4.44
C ALA A 88 -14.20 8.97 -4.18
N LEU A 89 -13.57 9.39 -3.08
CA LEU A 89 -13.44 10.78 -2.65
C LEU A 89 -12.29 11.54 -3.32
N ALA A 90 -11.36 10.84 -3.97
CA ALA A 90 -10.20 11.44 -4.62
C ALA A 90 -10.63 12.45 -5.69
N ARG A 91 -10.09 13.68 -5.57
CA ARG A 91 -10.30 14.80 -6.50
C ARG A 91 -9.14 14.96 -7.47
N GLY A 92 -7.95 14.48 -7.12
CA GLY A 92 -6.76 14.58 -7.96
C GLY A 92 -6.84 13.75 -9.23
N GLU A 93 -6.18 14.21 -10.29
CA GLU A 93 -5.97 13.45 -11.52
C GLU A 93 -5.22 12.14 -11.24
N LEU A 94 -4.25 12.20 -10.33
CA LEU A 94 -3.49 11.06 -9.84
C LEU A 94 -3.88 10.73 -8.40
N TYR A 95 -3.90 9.44 -8.10
CA TYR A 95 -4.12 8.89 -6.77
C TYR A 95 -2.87 8.13 -6.32
N ALA A 96 -2.39 8.43 -5.12
CA ALA A 96 -1.29 7.76 -4.46
C ALA A 96 -1.74 7.20 -3.11
N ARG A 97 -1.11 6.13 -2.70
CA ARG A 97 -1.39 5.47 -1.43
C ARG A 97 -0.12 5.40 -0.57
N MET A 98 -0.32 5.29 0.75
CA MET A 98 0.74 5.06 1.73
C MET A 98 0.14 4.38 2.96
N ASP A 99 0.92 3.57 3.68
CA ASP A 99 0.54 3.04 4.99
C ASP A 99 0.87 4.03 6.11
N ALA A 100 0.15 3.93 7.23
CA ALA A 100 0.27 4.87 8.36
C ALA A 100 1.56 4.67 9.18
N ASP A 101 2.30 3.60 8.93
CA ASP A 101 3.55 3.24 9.60
C ASP A 101 4.80 3.41 8.73
N ASP A 102 4.62 3.86 7.48
CA ASP A 102 5.71 4.04 6.51
C ASP A 102 6.15 5.51 6.37
N ILE A 103 7.23 5.75 5.61
CA ILE A 103 7.76 7.09 5.34
C ILE A 103 8.04 7.25 3.84
N MET A 104 7.57 8.35 3.24
CA MET A 104 7.92 8.69 1.86
C MET A 104 9.29 9.37 1.78
N TYR A 105 10.08 9.06 0.75
CA TYR A 105 11.21 9.89 0.38
C TYR A 105 10.73 11.25 -0.14
N VAL A 106 11.47 12.30 0.16
CA VAL A 106 11.06 13.70 -0.05
C VAL A 106 10.69 14.07 -1.50
N THR A 107 11.21 13.34 -2.49
CA THR A 107 10.92 13.56 -3.91
C THR A 107 9.95 12.55 -4.52
N ARG A 108 9.39 11.62 -3.71
CA ARG A 108 8.56 10.52 -4.24
C ARG A 108 7.44 11.02 -5.14
N ILE A 109 6.60 11.93 -4.64
CA ILE A 109 5.43 12.41 -5.39
C ILE A 109 5.87 13.12 -6.66
N LYS A 110 6.89 13.98 -6.60
CA LYS A 110 7.44 14.67 -7.76
C LYS A 110 7.88 13.69 -8.85
N GLU A 111 8.72 12.72 -8.49
CA GLU A 111 9.28 11.77 -9.45
C GLU A 111 8.23 10.85 -10.06
N GLN A 112 7.23 10.44 -9.28
CA GLN A 112 6.12 9.64 -9.80
C GLN A 112 5.20 10.47 -10.72
N VAL A 113 4.94 11.75 -10.41
CA VAL A 113 4.17 12.66 -11.28
C VAL A 113 4.90 12.85 -12.61
N GLU A 114 6.17 13.25 -12.58
CA GLU A 114 7.00 13.45 -13.79
C GLU A 114 7.05 12.17 -14.65
N PHE A 115 7.15 11.00 -14.01
CA PHE A 115 7.11 9.72 -14.70
C PHE A 115 5.75 9.48 -15.37
N MET A 116 4.64 9.67 -14.67
CA MET A 116 3.29 9.46 -15.21
C MET A 116 2.94 10.43 -16.34
N GLU A 117 3.42 11.68 -16.26
CA GLU A 117 3.25 12.68 -17.32
C GLU A 117 4.04 12.34 -18.59
N SER A 118 5.25 11.79 -18.43
CA SER A 118 6.09 11.38 -19.57
C SER A 118 5.72 10.02 -20.17
N HIS A 119 4.90 9.21 -19.47
CA HIS A 119 4.48 7.88 -19.91
C HIS A 119 2.94 7.73 -19.81
N PRO A 120 2.18 8.44 -20.67
CA PRO A 120 0.72 8.45 -20.58
C PRO A 120 0.06 7.10 -20.82
N GLU A 121 0.78 6.12 -21.40
CA GLU A 121 0.33 4.74 -21.56
C GLU A 121 0.30 3.95 -20.24
N ILE A 122 1.05 4.39 -19.21
CA ILE A 122 1.10 3.73 -17.91
C ILE A 122 -0.17 4.08 -17.10
N ASP A 123 -0.79 3.08 -16.49
CA ASP A 123 -1.97 3.24 -15.64
C ASP A 123 -1.60 3.43 -14.18
N VAL A 124 -0.64 2.61 -13.70
CA VAL A 124 -0.13 2.65 -12.32
C VAL A 124 1.37 2.48 -12.32
N CYS A 125 2.07 3.30 -11.56
CA CYS A 125 3.48 3.11 -11.23
C CYS A 125 3.67 2.86 -9.74
N GLY A 126 4.72 2.13 -9.39
CA GLY A 126 5.24 1.98 -8.03
C GLY A 126 6.71 2.36 -7.98
N THR A 127 7.32 2.21 -6.83
CA THR A 127 8.76 2.44 -6.66
C THR A 127 9.41 1.27 -5.93
N SER A 128 10.73 1.16 -6.05
CA SER A 128 11.53 0.35 -5.13
C SER A 128 11.43 0.89 -3.71
N ILE A 129 11.81 0.10 -2.73
CA ILE A 129 11.72 0.46 -1.31
C ILE A 129 13.06 0.25 -0.60
N MET A 130 13.25 1.00 0.48
CA MET A 130 14.15 0.65 1.58
C MET A 130 13.29 0.10 2.73
N THR A 131 13.76 -0.96 3.39
CA THR A 131 13.09 -1.46 4.60
C THR A 131 13.71 -0.82 5.84
N ILE A 132 12.84 -0.38 6.77
CA ILE A 132 13.26 0.20 8.04
C ILE A 132 12.70 -0.58 9.22
N ASP A 133 13.41 -0.54 10.35
CA ASP A 133 12.96 -1.09 11.63
C ASP A 133 12.11 -0.08 12.42
N ASP A 134 11.71 -0.45 13.64
CA ASP A 134 10.90 0.37 14.55
C ASP A 134 11.59 1.70 14.93
N ASN A 135 12.92 1.76 14.85
CA ASN A 135 13.74 2.94 15.14
C ASN A 135 14.12 3.75 13.88
N ASN A 136 13.51 3.46 12.73
CA ASN A 136 13.81 4.06 11.43
C ASN A 136 15.22 3.75 10.90
N ASN A 137 15.92 2.73 11.40
CA ASN A 137 17.18 2.28 10.81
C ASN A 137 16.91 1.46 9.55
N ILE A 138 17.70 1.68 8.49
CA ILE A 138 17.60 0.90 7.26
C ILE A 138 18.14 -0.51 7.53
N ILE A 139 17.30 -1.53 7.28
CA ILE A 139 17.61 -2.94 7.50
C ILE A 139 17.61 -3.78 6.21
N GLY A 140 17.21 -3.19 5.09
CA GLY A 140 17.16 -3.89 3.80
C GLY A 140 16.59 -3.03 2.69
N SER A 141 16.39 -3.65 1.53
CA SER A 141 15.81 -3.01 0.36
C SER A 141 14.98 -4.00 -0.46
N GLY A 142 14.05 -3.47 -1.25
CA GLY A 142 13.29 -4.24 -2.21
C GLY A 142 13.26 -3.54 -3.56
N TYR A 143 13.66 -4.23 -4.61
CA TYR A 143 13.79 -3.68 -5.95
C TYR A 143 12.71 -4.18 -6.89
N GLY A 144 12.20 -3.26 -7.69
CA GLY A 144 11.50 -3.51 -8.92
C GLY A 144 11.96 -2.46 -9.92
N ASN A 145 12.11 -2.81 -11.17
CA ASN A 145 12.46 -1.88 -12.25
C ASN A 145 11.85 -2.32 -13.56
N GLY A 146 11.23 -1.39 -14.27
CA GLY A 146 10.59 -1.67 -15.54
C GLY A 146 9.14 -2.15 -15.42
N ARG A 147 8.64 -2.86 -16.44
CA ARG A 147 7.27 -3.41 -16.46
C ARG A 147 7.14 -4.51 -15.40
N VAL A 148 6.10 -4.42 -14.57
CA VAL A 148 5.84 -5.35 -13.48
C VAL A 148 4.41 -5.87 -13.53
N THR A 149 4.17 -6.95 -12.80
CA THR A 149 2.84 -7.55 -12.64
C THR A 149 2.29 -7.36 -11.23
N GLU A 150 3.11 -6.85 -10.31
CA GLU A 150 2.77 -6.57 -8.91
C GLU A 150 3.67 -5.44 -8.37
N PHE A 151 3.24 -4.82 -7.27
CA PHE A 151 3.95 -3.72 -6.63
C PHE A 151 4.15 -3.95 -5.14
N TYR A 152 5.06 -3.17 -4.54
CA TYR A 152 4.96 -2.84 -3.13
C TYR A 152 3.77 -1.91 -2.94
N HIS A 153 2.67 -2.45 -2.40
CA HIS A 153 1.37 -1.80 -2.40
C HIS A 153 1.37 -0.35 -1.86
N PRO A 154 2.11 0.01 -0.79
CA PRO A 154 2.13 1.39 -0.30
C PRO A 154 2.89 2.37 -1.20
N THR A 155 3.57 1.91 -2.24
CA THR A 155 4.34 2.78 -3.14
C THR A 155 3.56 3.27 -4.36
N ILE A 156 2.34 2.76 -4.58
CA ILE A 156 1.63 2.99 -5.83
C ILE A 156 1.19 4.45 -6.01
N MET A 157 1.25 4.89 -7.26
CA MET A 157 0.57 6.06 -7.80
C MET A 157 0.01 5.71 -9.17
N GLY A 158 -1.17 6.20 -9.51
CA GLY A 158 -1.75 5.98 -10.83
C GLY A 158 -2.92 6.90 -11.12
N LYS A 159 -3.49 6.75 -12.30
CA LYS A 159 -4.65 7.53 -12.73
C LYS A 159 -5.83 7.27 -11.80
N THR A 160 -6.39 8.30 -11.23
CA THR A 160 -7.57 8.18 -10.35
C THR A 160 -8.74 7.53 -11.07
N ALA A 161 -8.93 7.83 -12.35
CA ALA A 161 -9.95 7.20 -13.18
C ALA A 161 -9.76 5.69 -13.32
N TRP A 162 -8.49 5.22 -13.38
CA TRP A 162 -8.18 3.79 -13.40
C TRP A 162 -8.60 3.12 -12.09
N PHE A 163 -8.25 3.69 -10.93
CA PHE A 163 -8.64 3.16 -9.63
C PHE A 163 -10.16 3.16 -9.45
N LYS A 164 -10.87 4.23 -9.85
CA LYS A 164 -12.35 4.28 -9.82
C LYS A 164 -12.99 3.19 -10.68
N SER A 165 -12.35 2.81 -11.79
CA SER A 165 -12.82 1.73 -12.68
C SER A 165 -12.41 0.33 -12.21
N ASN A 166 -11.46 0.23 -11.29
CA ASN A 166 -10.91 -1.03 -10.80
C ASN A 166 -10.85 -1.05 -9.26
N PRO A 167 -11.99 -1.01 -8.56
CA PRO A 167 -12.01 -1.00 -7.10
C PRO A 167 -11.41 -2.29 -6.52
N TYR A 168 -10.90 -2.20 -5.30
CA TYR A 168 -10.48 -3.36 -4.52
C TYR A 168 -11.67 -4.26 -4.21
N ALA A 169 -11.47 -5.57 -4.27
CA ALA A 169 -12.51 -6.55 -4.00
C ALA A 169 -12.70 -6.75 -2.49
N ASP A 170 -13.88 -6.47 -1.95
CA ASP A 170 -14.19 -6.51 -0.50
C ASP A 170 -13.89 -7.87 0.13
N TRP A 171 -14.02 -8.96 -0.62
CA TRP A 171 -13.75 -10.31 -0.16
C TRP A 171 -12.26 -10.65 -0.07
N ALA A 172 -11.37 -9.84 -0.67
CA ALA A 172 -9.93 -10.14 -0.80
C ALA A 172 -9.09 -9.62 0.38
N VAL A 173 -9.65 -9.61 1.57
CA VAL A 173 -9.00 -9.11 2.79
C VAL A 173 -7.61 -9.69 2.96
N ARG A 174 -6.57 -8.83 3.12
CA ARG A 174 -5.13 -9.12 3.23
C ARG A 174 -4.48 -9.76 2.00
N ALA A 175 -5.14 -9.69 0.85
CA ALA A 175 -4.59 -9.98 -0.47
C ALA A 175 -5.34 -9.14 -1.52
N GLU A 176 -5.85 -7.99 -1.10
CA GLU A 176 -6.58 -7.03 -1.92
C GLU A 176 -5.75 -6.49 -3.08
N ASP A 177 -4.48 -6.27 -2.83
CA ASP A 177 -3.48 -5.87 -3.82
C ASP A 177 -3.22 -6.98 -4.84
N THR A 178 -2.93 -8.19 -4.36
CA THR A 178 -2.67 -9.35 -5.22
C THR A 178 -3.88 -9.66 -6.10
N GLU A 179 -5.10 -9.58 -5.56
CA GLU A 179 -6.33 -9.74 -6.34
C GLU A 179 -6.43 -8.67 -7.44
N LEU A 180 -6.25 -7.41 -7.07
CA LEU A 180 -6.33 -6.29 -7.99
C LEU A 180 -5.33 -6.43 -9.14
N TRP A 181 -4.07 -6.75 -8.84
CA TRP A 181 -3.04 -6.91 -9.88
C TRP A 181 -3.34 -8.11 -10.79
N LEU A 182 -3.71 -9.26 -10.23
CA LEU A 182 -4.07 -10.44 -11.03
C LEU A 182 -5.25 -10.18 -11.97
N ARG A 183 -6.24 -9.43 -11.51
CA ARG A 183 -7.45 -9.11 -12.27
C ARG A 183 -7.19 -8.10 -13.39
N THR A 184 -6.23 -7.21 -13.23
CA THR A 184 -6.02 -6.08 -14.13
C THR A 184 -4.76 -6.19 -15.00
N MET A 185 -3.76 -6.98 -14.62
CA MET A 185 -2.44 -7.06 -15.26
C MET A 185 -2.44 -7.35 -16.77
N HIS A 186 -3.49 -7.96 -17.29
CA HIS A 186 -3.59 -8.29 -18.73
C HIS A 186 -4.26 -7.20 -19.57
N LYS A 187 -4.78 -6.16 -18.93
CA LYS A 187 -5.47 -5.03 -19.59
C LYS A 187 -4.97 -3.67 -19.12
N SER A 188 -3.93 -3.65 -18.29
CA SER A 188 -3.36 -2.43 -17.72
C SER A 188 -1.83 -2.45 -17.84
N ASN A 189 -1.24 -1.28 -17.93
CA ASN A 189 0.19 -1.10 -18.01
C ASN A 189 0.74 -0.67 -16.65
N PHE A 190 1.58 -1.50 -16.07
CA PHE A 190 2.22 -1.30 -14.79
C PHE A 190 3.72 -1.10 -14.92
N TYR A 191 4.28 -0.18 -14.15
CA TYR A 191 5.71 0.10 -14.16
C TYR A 191 6.24 0.34 -12.75
N CYS A 192 7.38 -0.23 -12.40
CA CYS A 192 8.09 0.06 -11.17
C CYS A 192 9.32 0.93 -11.46
N ILE A 193 9.37 2.10 -10.87
CA ILE A 193 10.55 2.98 -10.90
C ILE A 193 11.63 2.34 -10.02
N GLY A 194 12.80 2.07 -10.61
CA GLY A 194 13.88 1.34 -9.95
C GLY A 194 14.50 2.07 -8.76
N ARG A 195 14.25 3.38 -8.62
CA ARG A 195 14.73 4.18 -7.50
C ARG A 195 13.92 3.90 -6.24
N PRO A 196 14.55 3.66 -5.07
CA PRO A 196 13.85 3.51 -3.80
C PRO A 196 13.39 4.89 -3.29
N LEU A 197 12.10 5.15 -3.41
CA LEU A 197 11.47 6.43 -3.00
C LEU A 197 10.55 6.25 -1.79
N PHE A 198 10.69 5.13 -1.09
CA PHE A 198 9.81 4.76 -0.01
C PHE A 198 10.54 3.96 1.07
N PHE A 199 10.31 4.28 2.32
CA PHE A 199 10.81 3.55 3.48
C PHE A 199 9.66 2.73 4.06
N TYR A 200 9.73 1.43 3.82
CA TYR A 200 8.73 0.45 4.24
C TYR A 200 9.11 -0.11 5.61
N ARG A 201 8.22 0.04 6.59
CA ARG A 201 8.47 -0.48 7.94
C ARG A 201 8.19 -1.97 8.02
N GLU A 202 9.17 -2.73 8.47
CA GLU A 202 9.06 -4.18 8.61
C GLU A 202 9.19 -4.57 10.08
N PHE A 203 8.07 -4.96 10.67
CA PHE A 203 8.03 -5.41 12.06
C PHE A 203 8.62 -6.81 12.22
N GLY A 204 9.40 -7.02 13.30
CA GLY A 204 10.07 -8.29 13.56
C GLY A 204 9.16 -9.48 13.86
N VAL A 205 7.86 -9.25 14.14
CA VAL A 205 6.90 -10.30 14.50
C VAL A 205 5.64 -10.24 13.64
N THR A 206 5.30 -11.35 13.02
CA THR A 206 4.04 -11.49 12.28
C THR A 206 2.96 -12.12 13.16
N SER A 207 1.78 -11.51 13.22
CA SER A 207 0.61 -12.12 13.86
C SER A 207 0.19 -13.39 13.11
N PHE A 208 0.20 -14.55 13.82
CA PHE A 208 -0.25 -15.84 13.27
C PHE A 208 -1.66 -15.74 12.65
N ARG A 209 -2.60 -15.07 13.34
CA ARG A 209 -3.97 -14.88 12.85
C ARG A 209 -4.00 -14.11 11.53
N LYS A 210 -3.25 -13.01 11.45
CA LYS A 210 -3.15 -12.19 10.23
C LYS A 210 -2.53 -13.00 9.08
N TYR A 211 -1.47 -13.77 9.36
CA TYR A 211 -0.82 -14.62 8.37
C TYR A 211 -1.76 -15.70 7.83
N MET A 212 -2.46 -16.42 8.70
CA MET A 212 -3.44 -17.45 8.32
C MET A 212 -4.59 -16.88 7.48
N LEU A 213 -5.06 -15.67 7.80
CA LEU A 213 -6.10 -15.00 7.03
C LEU A 213 -5.61 -14.71 5.60
N THR A 214 -4.38 -14.20 5.44
CA THR A 214 -3.76 -14.01 4.12
C THR A 214 -3.76 -15.33 3.33
N GLN A 215 -3.30 -16.44 3.93
CA GLN A 215 -3.26 -17.73 3.24
C GLN A 215 -4.68 -18.20 2.84
N LYS A 216 -5.67 -18.06 3.72
CA LYS A 216 -7.08 -18.40 3.39
C LYS A 216 -7.60 -17.56 2.21
N THR A 217 -7.28 -16.28 2.17
CA THR A 217 -7.67 -15.41 1.05
C THR A 217 -6.95 -15.82 -0.23
N MET A 218 -5.66 -16.17 -0.18
CA MET A 218 -4.93 -16.68 -1.35
C MET A 218 -5.53 -17.96 -1.93
N ILE A 219 -6.10 -18.85 -1.12
CA ILE A 219 -6.86 -20.00 -1.62
C ILE A 219 -8.13 -19.54 -2.36
N LYS A 220 -8.85 -18.53 -1.83
CA LYS A 220 -10.03 -17.97 -2.52
C LYS A 220 -9.64 -17.31 -3.86
N VAL A 221 -8.51 -16.60 -3.90
CA VAL A 221 -7.93 -16.05 -5.14
C VAL A 221 -7.64 -17.20 -6.12
N GLY A 222 -6.92 -18.23 -5.68
CA GLY A 222 -6.59 -19.37 -6.51
C GLY A 222 -7.81 -20.06 -7.15
N ARG A 223 -8.90 -20.24 -6.38
CA ARG A 223 -10.17 -20.82 -6.89
C ARG A 223 -10.82 -20.00 -8.01
N ARG A 224 -10.48 -18.71 -8.11
CA ARG A 224 -10.96 -17.80 -9.17
C ARG A 224 -10.02 -17.71 -10.36
N TYR A 225 -9.13 -18.68 -10.54
CA TYR A 225 -8.06 -18.67 -11.54
C TYR A 225 -8.54 -18.31 -12.96
N LYS A 226 -9.75 -18.76 -13.36
CA LYS A 226 -10.33 -18.44 -14.67
C LYS A 226 -10.57 -16.94 -14.85
N GLN A 227 -10.98 -16.22 -13.80
CA GLN A 227 -11.20 -14.77 -13.83
C GLN A 227 -9.91 -13.98 -14.07
N TYR A 228 -8.76 -14.60 -13.78
CA TYR A 228 -7.43 -14.01 -13.94
C TYR A 228 -6.68 -14.54 -15.17
N ASN A 229 -7.39 -15.20 -16.11
CA ASN A 229 -6.77 -15.86 -17.27
C ASN A 229 -5.63 -16.82 -16.89
N LYS A 230 -5.76 -17.51 -15.77
CA LYS A 230 -4.79 -18.50 -15.29
C LYS A 230 -5.29 -19.93 -15.53
N SER A 231 -4.34 -20.87 -15.68
CA SER A 231 -4.65 -22.28 -15.85
C SER A 231 -5.03 -22.98 -14.53
N PHE A 232 -5.67 -24.15 -14.63
CA PHE A 232 -5.92 -25.00 -13.47
C PHE A 232 -4.63 -25.46 -12.79
N SER A 233 -3.56 -25.72 -13.56
CA SER A 233 -2.24 -26.04 -13.03
C SER A 233 -1.65 -24.88 -12.19
N TRP A 234 -1.83 -23.64 -12.61
CA TRP A 234 -1.46 -22.48 -11.80
C TRP A 234 -2.20 -22.48 -10.45
N TYR A 235 -3.51 -22.78 -10.43
CA TYR A 235 -4.28 -22.91 -9.19
C TYR A 235 -3.71 -24.00 -8.29
N LEU A 236 -3.40 -25.18 -8.85
CA LEU A 236 -2.85 -26.30 -8.06
C LEU A 236 -1.50 -25.93 -7.42
N ILE A 237 -0.62 -25.27 -8.19
CA ILE A 237 0.67 -24.79 -7.68
C ILE A 237 0.48 -23.77 -6.56
N LEU A 238 -0.42 -22.79 -6.76
CA LEU A 238 -0.72 -21.79 -5.75
C LEU A 238 -1.32 -22.43 -4.48
N ALA A 239 -2.26 -23.36 -4.64
CA ALA A 239 -2.87 -24.07 -3.53
C ALA A 239 -1.82 -24.87 -2.74
N PHE A 240 -0.96 -25.65 -3.43
CA PHE A 240 0.13 -26.38 -2.80
C PHE A 240 1.06 -25.47 -1.99
N LYS A 241 1.55 -24.37 -2.60
CA LYS A 241 2.41 -23.38 -1.92
C LYS A 241 1.71 -22.77 -0.70
N THR A 242 0.41 -22.48 -0.81
CA THR A 242 -0.37 -21.84 0.25
C THR A 242 -0.59 -22.81 1.42
N TYR A 243 -0.98 -24.06 1.15
CA TYR A 243 -1.14 -25.08 2.19
C TYR A 243 0.20 -25.41 2.87
N SER A 244 1.29 -25.52 2.12
CA SER A 244 2.62 -25.73 2.70
C SER A 244 3.03 -24.60 3.65
N LYS A 245 2.74 -23.34 3.28
CA LYS A 245 2.96 -22.19 4.16
C LYS A 245 2.07 -22.22 5.42
N MET A 246 0.83 -22.66 5.30
CA MET A 246 -0.07 -22.81 6.45
C MET A 246 0.44 -23.87 7.42
N ILE A 247 0.83 -25.04 6.92
CA ILE A 247 1.40 -26.14 7.74
C ILE A 247 2.67 -25.66 8.43
N MET A 248 3.60 -25.03 7.69
CA MET A 248 4.83 -24.48 8.25
C MET A 248 4.56 -23.47 9.35
N SER A 249 3.59 -22.57 9.14
CA SER A 249 3.26 -21.55 10.15
C SER A 249 2.65 -22.14 11.42
N VAL A 250 1.89 -23.23 11.33
CA VAL A 250 1.39 -23.97 12.50
C VAL A 250 2.54 -24.60 13.26
N ILE A 251 3.47 -25.27 12.56
CA ILE A 251 4.67 -25.87 13.17
C ILE A 251 5.48 -24.79 13.90
N LEU A 252 5.78 -23.66 13.23
CA LEU A 252 6.54 -22.55 13.83
C LEU A 252 5.81 -21.93 15.01
N ALA A 253 4.48 -21.85 14.98
CA ALA A 253 3.69 -21.34 16.11
C ALA A 253 3.80 -22.25 17.34
N VAL A 254 3.74 -23.59 17.14
CA VAL A 254 3.91 -24.58 18.23
C VAL A 254 5.26 -24.44 18.90
N PHE A 255 6.32 -24.17 18.13
CA PHE A 255 7.68 -23.97 18.65
C PHE A 255 8.01 -22.52 19.03
N CYS A 256 7.03 -21.63 19.07
CA CYS A 256 7.21 -20.19 19.35
C CYS A 256 8.28 -19.50 18.49
N LYS A 257 8.44 -19.91 17.22
CA LYS A 257 9.44 -19.43 16.27
C LYS A 257 8.83 -18.68 15.09
N LEU A 258 7.74 -17.95 15.31
CA LEU A 258 7.05 -17.20 14.22
C LEU A 258 7.91 -16.11 13.57
N GLU A 259 8.90 -15.60 14.28
CA GLU A 259 9.90 -14.65 13.74
C GLU A 259 10.65 -15.19 12.51
N VAL A 260 10.77 -16.51 12.39
CA VAL A 260 11.38 -17.16 11.22
C VAL A 260 10.60 -16.84 9.94
N LEU A 261 9.28 -16.64 10.00
CA LEU A 261 8.47 -16.26 8.85
C LEU A 261 8.82 -14.86 8.34
N VAL A 262 9.26 -13.98 9.23
CA VAL A 262 9.71 -12.62 8.88
C VAL A 262 11.12 -12.66 8.31
N THR A 263 12.03 -13.41 8.94
CA THR A 263 13.42 -13.54 8.45
C THR A 263 13.50 -14.16 7.06
N MET A 264 12.59 -15.06 6.70
CA MET A 264 12.49 -15.61 5.34
C MET A 264 12.07 -14.57 4.28
N ARG A 265 11.58 -13.40 4.68
CA ARG A 265 11.26 -12.28 3.80
C ARG A 265 12.41 -11.29 3.64
N LYS A 266 13.50 -11.44 4.43
CA LYS A 266 14.62 -10.49 4.38
C LYS A 266 15.14 -10.34 2.98
N ARG A 267 15.15 -9.07 2.55
CA ARG A 267 15.57 -8.63 1.23
C ARG A 267 17.04 -8.25 1.28
N ALA A 268 17.75 -8.40 0.18
CA ALA A 268 19.15 -8.05 0.11
C ALA A 268 19.38 -6.57 0.45
N PHE A 269 20.33 -6.31 1.34
CA PHE A 269 20.79 -4.95 1.66
C PHE A 269 21.71 -4.45 0.54
N ILE A 270 21.45 -3.24 0.03
CA ILE A 270 22.39 -2.55 -0.86
C ILE A 270 22.90 -1.32 -0.10
N PRO A 271 24.20 -1.29 0.26
CA PRO A 271 24.76 -0.14 0.94
C PRO A 271 24.81 1.09 0.02
N GLY A 272 24.40 2.23 0.52
CA GLY A 272 25.14 3.42 0.12
C GLY A 272 24.46 4.60 -0.52
N GLU A 273 23.11 4.79 -0.58
CA GLU A 273 22.67 6.06 -1.20
C GLU A 273 21.52 6.87 -0.56
N LEU A 274 20.86 6.40 0.48
CA LEU A 274 19.77 7.17 1.07
C LEU A 274 19.86 7.19 2.60
N GLN A 275 20.32 8.30 3.15
CA GLN A 275 20.10 8.63 4.56
C GLN A 275 18.75 9.34 4.70
N LEU A 276 17.96 8.94 5.72
CA LEU A 276 16.82 9.71 6.17
C LEU A 276 17.32 11.10 6.60
N THR A 277 16.95 12.14 5.88
CA THR A 277 17.17 13.51 6.36
C THR A 277 16.36 13.69 7.63
N LYS A 278 17.07 14.06 8.72
CA LYS A 278 16.49 14.36 10.03
C LYS A 278 15.54 15.56 9.96
#